data_662c47b4ea208187ffbec75658e39d72
#
_entry.id   662c47b4ea208187ffbec75658e39d72
#
_cell.length_a   1.000
_cell.length_b   1.000
_cell.length_c   1.000
_cell.angle_alpha   90.00
_cell.angle_beta   90.00
_cell.angle_gamma   90.00
#
_symmetry.space_group_name_H-M   'P 1'
#
loop_
_entity.id
_entity.type
_entity.pdbx_description
1 polymer ?
#
loop_
_entity_poly.entity_id
_entity_poly.type
_entity_poly.pdbx_seq_one_letter_code
_entity_poly.pdbx_strand_id
1 'polypeptide(L)' 'MLTDKDNLLRRLHALRSEHRDLDTVIARLTDHGPTDQLQIQRLKKRKLGLKDEIAWLESRLIPDRPA' A
#
# COMPACT_ATOMS: atom_id res chain seq x y z
N MET A 1 -13.05 18.91 14.37
CA MET A 1 -13.45 17.60 13.86
C MET A 1 -12.99 17.45 12.42
N LEU A 2 -12.45 16.29 12.09
CA LEU A 2 -12.00 16.05 10.71
C LEU A 2 -13.20 15.75 9.81
N THR A 3 -13.15 16.26 8.58
CA THR A 3 -14.15 15.92 7.57
C THR A 3 -13.92 14.50 7.05
N ASP A 4 -14.91 13.96 6.34
CA ASP A 4 -14.74 12.66 5.68
C ASP A 4 -13.55 12.66 4.71
N LYS A 5 -13.37 13.78 4.01
CA LYS A 5 -12.25 13.93 3.10
C LYS A 5 -10.91 13.87 3.85
N ASP A 6 -10.83 14.55 4.99
CA ASP A 6 -9.61 14.54 5.81
C ASP A 6 -9.31 13.13 6.32
N ASN A 7 -10.33 12.39 6.73
CA ASN A 7 -10.17 11.01 7.17
C ASN A 7 -9.66 10.11 6.04
N LEU A 8 -10.20 10.30 4.84
CA LEU A 8 -9.74 9.52 3.67
C LEU A 8 -8.30 9.85 3.32
N LEU A 9 -7.91 11.13 3.41
CA LEU A 9 -6.53 11.52 3.15
C LEU A 9 -5.57 10.92 4.17
N ARG A 10 -5.95 10.92 5.43
CA ARG A 10 -5.13 10.31 6.48
C ARG A 10 -4.94 8.81 6.23
N ARG A 11 -6.02 8.14 5.87
CA ARG A 11 -5.94 6.71 5.58
C ARG A 11 -5.06 6.47 4.37
N LEU A 12 -5.19 7.29 3.34
CA LEU A 12 -4.37 7.18 2.13
C LEU A 12 -2.88 7.32 2.47
N HIS A 13 -2.52 8.30 3.29
CA HIS A 13 -1.14 8.49 3.72
C HIS A 13 -0.62 7.28 4.49
N ALA A 14 -1.42 6.76 5.40
CA ALA A 14 -1.04 5.58 6.18
C ALA A 14 -0.81 4.36 5.29
N LEU A 15 -1.70 4.15 4.32
CA LEU A 15 -1.58 3.02 3.40
C LEU A 15 -0.36 3.15 2.48
N ARG A 16 -0.08 4.35 2.00
CA ARG A 16 1.12 4.60 1.19
C ARG A 16 2.40 4.33 1.97
N SER A 17 2.44 4.76 3.22
CA SER A 17 3.57 4.51 4.09
C SER A 17 3.77 3.01 4.32
N GLU A 18 2.69 2.29 4.62
CA GLU A 18 2.73 0.85 4.82
C GLU A 18 3.16 0.12 3.55
N HIS A 19 2.68 0.56 2.40
CA HIS A 19 3.05 -0.01 1.11
C HIS A 19 4.55 0.16 0.87
N ARG A 20 5.09 1.34 1.15
CA ARG A 20 6.52 1.61 1.00
C ARG A 20 7.35 0.74 1.94
N ASP A 21 6.90 0.61 3.19
CA ASP A 21 7.61 -0.22 4.17
C ASP A 21 7.64 -1.68 3.73
N LEU A 22 6.54 -2.18 3.19
CA LEU A 22 6.49 -3.55 2.68
C LEU A 22 7.43 -3.75 1.49
N ASP A 23 7.50 -2.79 0.58
CA ASP A 23 8.44 -2.84 -0.54
C ASP A 23 9.88 -2.97 -0.02
N THR A 24 10.23 -2.17 0.98
CA THR A 24 11.56 -2.18 1.57
C THR A 24 11.87 -3.53 2.22
N VAL A 25 10.91 -4.06 2.98
CA VAL A 25 11.08 -5.35 3.65
C VAL A 25 11.25 -6.47 2.63
N ILE A 26 10.41 -6.49 1.60
CA ILE A 26 10.50 -7.51 0.54
C ILE A 26 11.85 -7.44 -0.17
N ALA A 27 12.31 -6.24 -0.49
CA ALA A 27 13.60 -6.06 -1.15
C ALA A 27 14.73 -6.60 -0.28
N ARG A 28 14.73 -6.29 1.01
CA ARG A 28 15.76 -6.76 1.94
C ARG A 28 15.75 -8.29 2.07
N LEU A 29 14.57 -8.87 2.18
CA LEU A 29 14.45 -10.33 2.30
C LEU A 29 14.95 -11.01 1.02
N THR A 30 14.69 -10.41 -0.14
CA THR A 30 15.14 -10.96 -1.41
C THR A 30 16.65 -10.87 -1.57
N ASP A 31 17.25 -9.78 -1.10
CA ASP A 31 18.69 -9.52 -1.29
C ASP A 31 19.58 -10.32 -0.34
N HIS A 32 19.05 -10.82 0.76
CA HIS A 32 19.87 -11.48 1.78
C HIS A 32 20.00 -12.99 1.58
N GLY A 33 19.72 -13.51 0.39
CA GLY A 33 19.93 -14.91 0.08
C GLY A 33 18.68 -15.77 0.25
N PRO A 34 18.86 -17.08 0.44
CA PRO A 34 17.70 -17.99 0.50
C PRO A 34 16.74 -17.55 1.61
N THR A 35 15.54 -17.23 1.21
CA THR A 35 14.53 -16.72 2.10
C THR A 35 13.30 -17.61 2.04
N ASP A 36 12.51 -17.59 3.10
CA ASP A 36 11.24 -18.29 3.13
C ASP A 36 10.31 -17.72 2.05
N GLN A 37 10.13 -18.48 0.99
CA GLN A 37 9.29 -18.08 -0.14
C GLN A 37 7.85 -17.82 0.28
N LEU A 38 7.37 -18.59 1.27
CA LEU A 38 6.01 -18.41 1.76
C LEU A 38 5.85 -17.05 2.42
N GLN A 39 6.84 -16.62 3.20
CA GLN A 39 6.81 -15.30 3.83
C GLN A 39 6.81 -14.19 2.79
N ILE A 40 7.65 -14.31 1.76
CA ILE A 40 7.71 -13.32 0.69
C ILE A 40 6.37 -13.25 -0.04
N GLN A 41 5.75 -14.38 -0.33
CA GLN A 41 4.45 -14.41 -0.99
C GLN A 41 3.37 -13.75 -0.15
N ARG A 42 3.37 -13.97 1.15
CA ARG A 42 2.42 -13.34 2.06
C ARG A 42 2.58 -11.82 2.06
N LEU A 43 3.82 -11.34 2.09
CA LEU A 43 4.11 -9.91 2.07
C LEU A 43 3.71 -9.29 0.74
N LYS A 44 3.97 -9.96 -0.36
CA LYS A 44 3.56 -9.49 -1.69
C LYS A 44 2.05 -9.42 -1.82
N LYS A 45 1.34 -10.40 -1.28
CA LYS A 45 -0.12 -10.41 -1.29
C LYS A 45 -0.67 -9.24 -0.51
N ARG A 46 -0.12 -8.96 0.67
CA ARG A 46 -0.52 -7.81 1.47
C ARG A 46 -0.25 -6.51 0.73
N LYS A 47 0.90 -6.42 0.08
CA LYS A 47 1.26 -5.24 -0.71
C LYS A 47 0.25 -4.99 -1.83
N LEU A 48 -0.17 -6.04 -2.52
CA LEU A 48 -1.19 -5.92 -3.57
C LEU A 48 -2.52 -5.45 -3.01
N GLY A 49 -2.91 -5.95 -1.84
CA GLY A 49 -4.12 -5.50 -1.16
C GLY A 49 -4.06 -4.03 -0.80
N LEU A 50 -2.92 -3.57 -0.32
CA LEU A 50 -2.72 -2.15 0.00
C LEU A 50 -2.78 -1.30 -1.27
N LYS A 51 -2.18 -1.76 -2.35
CA LYS A 51 -2.21 -1.06 -3.63
C LYS A 51 -3.64 -0.89 -4.13
N ASP A 52 -4.45 -1.93 -4.03
CA ASP A 52 -5.84 -1.88 -4.44
C ASP A 52 -6.62 -0.88 -3.60
N GLU A 53 -6.40 -0.87 -2.29
CA GLU A 53 -7.07 0.04 -1.38
C GLU A 53 -6.64 1.49 -1.66
N ILE A 54 -5.36 1.71 -1.91
CA ILE A 54 -4.83 3.02 -2.28
C ILE A 54 -5.51 3.52 -3.55
N ALA A 55 -5.60 2.68 -4.57
CA ALA A 55 -6.23 3.03 -5.84
C ALA A 55 -7.70 3.40 -5.63
N TRP A 56 -8.41 2.66 -4.78
CA TRP A 56 -9.80 2.94 -4.46
C TRP A 56 -9.96 4.31 -3.79
N LEU A 57 -9.10 4.61 -2.80
CA LEU A 57 -9.14 5.89 -2.11
C LEU A 57 -8.79 7.05 -3.03
N GLU A 58 -7.78 6.88 -3.87
CA GLU A 58 -7.39 7.90 -4.85
C GLU A 58 -8.54 8.19 -5.80
N SER A 59 -9.23 7.15 -6.24
CA SER A 59 -10.39 7.27 -7.12
C SER A 59 -11.50 8.10 -6.47
N ARG A 60 -11.68 7.98 -5.17
CA ARG A 60 -12.71 8.76 -4.47
C ARG A 60 -12.30 10.19 -4.19
N LEU A 61 -11.00 10.41 -3.98
CA LEU A 61 -10.48 11.75 -3.67
C LEU A 61 -10.22 12.59 -4.90
N ILE A 62 -10.03 11.95 -6.07
CA ILE A 62 -9.75 12.64 -7.34
C ILE A 62 -10.81 12.21 -8.36
N PRO A 63 -12.02 12.82 -8.30
CA PRO A 63 -13.13 12.38 -9.15
C PRO A 63 -12.95 12.63 -10.64
N ASP A 64 -12.16 13.63 -11.03
CA ASP A 64 -12.01 14.03 -12.42
C ASP A 64 -10.73 13.45 -13.03
N ARG A 65 -10.60 12.16 -12.94
CA ARG A 65 -9.44 11.50 -13.51
C ARG A 65 -9.62 11.38 -15.01
N PRO A 66 -8.70 11.95 -15.82
CA PRO A 66 -8.78 11.76 -17.27
C PRO A 66 -8.62 10.28 -17.61
N ALA A 67 -9.49 9.81 -18.46
CA ALA A 67 -9.48 8.42 -18.89
C ALA A 67 -8.24 8.08 -19.71
#